data_ea812ad803090555d938681e6ab580cb
#
_entry.id   ea812ad803090555d938681e6ab580cb
#
_cell.length_a   1.000
_cell.length_b   1.000
_cell.length_c   1.000
_cell.angle_alpha   90.00
_cell.angle_beta   90.00
_cell.angle_gamma   90.00
#
_symmetry.space_group_name_H-M   'P 1'
#
loop_
_entity.id
_entity.type
_entity.pdbx_description
1 polymer ?
#
loop_
_entity_poly.entity_id
_entity_poly.type
_entity_poly.pdbx_seq_one_letter_code
_entity_poly.pdbx_strand_id
1 'polypeptide(L)'
;MKSIIKTLAVTLVLIILGTVTVCAADSYVTIYGFSFDKNDSGEAVIHGYDNRSADVEIPDKLLGANVAVIDNYAFFGNTDINSLSFEKAEHLRTIGIDAFYGCSGLKEINVPDSVESIGFGVFQECTGLKTAALGSGIQSVPDQSFYKCGSLKSVSLGKTVKTIGERAFASCPALTQIIIPDSVDYIADNAFDDCGRLVIHCSKNSFARNYALEKGIKYVITDFEPYIRGDADGDGVVTIFDVTTIQLCLAGMLEGDTEQVERCGDVDGGGLSILDATAIQNYLAEYGNPYGIGKTVTAN
;
A
#
# COMPACT_ATOMS: atom_id res chain seq x y z
N MET A 1 -35.68 -5.34 -38.27
CA MET A 1 -35.34 -4.13 -39.06
C MET A 1 -34.74 -2.99 -38.26
N LYS A 2 -35.25 -2.63 -37.06
CA LYS A 2 -34.66 -1.54 -36.26
C LYS A 2 -33.26 -1.84 -35.67
N SER A 3 -32.92 -3.10 -35.44
CA SER A 3 -31.59 -3.52 -34.92
C SER A 3 -30.50 -3.46 -35.99
N ILE A 4 -30.82 -3.82 -37.22
CA ILE A 4 -29.85 -3.81 -38.34
C ILE A 4 -29.44 -2.38 -38.73
N ILE A 5 -30.36 -1.41 -38.59
CA ILE A 5 -30.10 0.00 -38.94
C ILE A 5 -29.17 0.65 -37.88
N LYS A 6 -29.24 0.26 -36.60
CA LYS A 6 -28.31 0.75 -35.58
C LYS A 6 -26.88 0.25 -35.81
N THR A 7 -26.72 -1.00 -36.22
CA THR A 7 -25.40 -1.61 -36.51
C THR A 7 -24.75 -0.95 -37.74
N LEU A 8 -25.55 -0.65 -38.80
CA LEU A 8 -25.04 0.02 -39.99
C LEU A 8 -24.66 1.51 -39.75
N ALA A 9 -25.37 2.20 -38.86
CA ALA A 9 -25.06 3.61 -38.57
C ALA A 9 -23.75 3.77 -37.78
N VAL A 10 -23.41 2.80 -36.91
CA VAL A 10 -22.14 2.79 -36.18
C VAL A 10 -20.96 2.48 -37.12
N THR A 11 -21.15 1.58 -38.08
CA THR A 11 -20.10 1.21 -39.06
C THR A 11 -19.75 2.35 -40.01
N LEU A 12 -20.66 3.25 -40.34
CA LEU A 12 -20.45 4.31 -41.31
C LEU A 12 -19.72 5.54 -40.75
N VAL A 13 -19.81 5.80 -39.44
CA VAL A 13 -19.17 6.96 -38.80
C VAL A 13 -17.70 6.70 -38.43
N LEU A 14 -17.24 5.46 -38.41
CA LEU A 14 -15.96 5.07 -37.82
C LEU A 14 -14.86 4.69 -38.86
N ILE A 15 -15.13 4.74 -40.15
CA ILE A 15 -14.13 4.55 -41.21
C ILE A 15 -13.05 5.66 -41.22
N ILE A 16 -13.26 6.75 -40.49
CA ILE A 16 -12.35 7.92 -40.47
C ILE A 16 -11.33 7.90 -39.33
N LEU A 17 -11.50 7.08 -38.25
CA LEU A 17 -10.70 7.19 -37.02
C LEU A 17 -10.09 5.90 -36.46
N GLY A 18 -10.01 4.84 -37.22
CA GLY A 18 -9.40 3.59 -36.76
C GLY A 18 -10.31 2.37 -36.94
N THR A 19 -9.73 1.20 -37.05
CA THR A 19 -10.45 -0.05 -37.29
C THR A 19 -11.41 -0.36 -36.17
N VAL A 20 -12.72 -0.27 -36.42
CA VAL A 20 -13.76 -0.81 -35.56
C VAL A 20 -14.09 -2.21 -36.02
N THR A 21 -13.91 -3.18 -35.18
CA THR A 21 -14.35 -4.56 -35.43
C THR A 21 -15.53 -4.84 -34.52
N VAL A 22 -16.69 -5.18 -35.11
CA VAL A 22 -17.83 -5.67 -34.35
C VAL A 22 -17.81 -7.20 -34.43
N CYS A 23 -17.53 -7.86 -33.33
CA CYS A 23 -17.61 -9.30 -33.24
C CYS A 23 -19.06 -9.71 -32.96
N ALA A 24 -19.70 -10.40 -33.89
CA ALA A 24 -21.13 -10.70 -33.86
C ALA A 24 -21.55 -11.73 -32.78
N ALA A 25 -20.57 -12.32 -32.06
CA ALA A 25 -20.84 -13.34 -31.05
C ALA A 25 -21.09 -12.78 -29.63
N ASP A 26 -20.45 -11.62 -29.28
CA ASP A 26 -20.40 -11.15 -27.87
C ASP A 26 -20.89 -9.72 -27.64
N SER A 27 -21.59 -9.09 -28.58
CA SER A 27 -22.16 -7.72 -28.45
C SER A 27 -21.16 -6.59 -28.10
N TYR A 28 -19.85 -6.83 -28.11
CA TYR A 28 -18.84 -5.85 -27.75
C TYR A 28 -18.35 -5.05 -28.96
N VAL A 29 -17.98 -3.79 -28.70
CA VAL A 29 -17.33 -2.92 -29.70
C VAL A 29 -15.86 -2.81 -29.35
N THR A 30 -14.96 -3.00 -30.34
CA THR A 30 -13.52 -2.82 -30.13
C THR A 30 -13.07 -1.49 -30.69
N ILE A 31 -12.48 -0.64 -29.85
CA ILE A 31 -11.87 0.64 -30.22
C ILE A 31 -10.52 0.79 -29.49
N TYR A 32 -9.51 1.21 -30.22
CA TYR A 32 -8.14 1.36 -29.71
C TYR A 32 -7.59 0.10 -29.03
N GLY A 33 -8.12 -1.08 -29.40
CA GLY A 33 -7.77 -2.36 -28.80
C GLY A 33 -8.64 -2.78 -27.61
N PHE A 34 -9.48 -1.91 -27.08
CA PHE A 34 -10.37 -2.24 -25.98
C PHE A 34 -11.70 -2.79 -26.47
N SER A 35 -12.06 -3.99 -26.01
CA SER A 35 -13.39 -4.56 -26.15
C SER A 35 -14.24 -4.04 -25.01
N PHE A 36 -15.35 -3.38 -25.30
CA PHE A 36 -16.20 -2.77 -24.27
C PHE A 36 -17.68 -2.75 -24.68
N ASP A 37 -18.54 -2.60 -23.71
CA ASP A 37 -19.96 -2.23 -23.88
C ASP A 37 -20.32 -1.10 -22.89
N LYS A 38 -21.62 -0.84 -22.76
CA LYS A 38 -22.15 0.13 -21.81
C LYS A 38 -23.03 -0.57 -20.78
N ASN A 39 -22.79 -0.27 -19.50
CA ASN A 39 -23.68 -0.68 -18.42
C ASN A 39 -25.03 0.07 -18.46
N ASP A 40 -25.95 -0.26 -17.55
CA ASP A 40 -27.28 0.36 -17.47
C ASP A 40 -27.24 1.87 -17.20
N SER A 41 -26.13 2.37 -16.62
CA SER A 41 -25.90 3.80 -16.39
C SER A 41 -25.31 4.51 -17.62
N GLY A 42 -25.03 3.79 -18.71
CA GLY A 42 -24.45 4.33 -19.94
C GLY A 42 -22.94 4.54 -19.89
N GLU A 43 -22.27 4.01 -18.87
CA GLU A 43 -20.83 4.07 -18.69
C GLU A 43 -20.15 2.89 -19.40
N ALA A 44 -18.92 3.08 -19.88
CA ALA A 44 -18.15 2.04 -20.55
C ALA A 44 -17.54 1.05 -19.56
N VAL A 45 -17.69 -0.24 -19.86
CA VAL A 45 -17.10 -1.40 -19.17
C VAL A 45 -16.10 -2.05 -20.11
N ILE A 46 -14.83 -2.08 -19.76
CA ILE A 46 -13.77 -2.72 -20.56
C ILE A 46 -13.75 -4.21 -20.22
N HIS A 47 -14.01 -5.07 -21.20
CA HIS A 47 -14.02 -6.54 -21.06
C HIS A 47 -12.74 -7.20 -21.55
N GLY A 48 -11.92 -6.49 -22.34
CA GLY A 48 -10.68 -7.05 -22.86
C GLY A 48 -9.82 -6.07 -23.65
N TYR A 49 -8.60 -6.51 -23.96
CA TYR A 49 -7.63 -5.78 -24.74
C TYR A 49 -6.94 -6.69 -25.78
N ASP A 50 -6.83 -6.25 -27.05
CA ASP A 50 -6.36 -7.06 -28.18
C ASP A 50 -4.83 -7.06 -28.37
N ASN A 51 -4.07 -6.64 -27.37
CA ASN A 51 -2.60 -6.65 -27.33
C ASN A 51 -1.91 -5.86 -28.45
N ARG A 52 -2.55 -4.83 -29.01
CA ARG A 52 -1.96 -4.04 -30.11
C ARG A 52 -0.79 -3.15 -29.69
N SER A 53 -0.59 -2.92 -28.39
CA SER A 53 0.52 -2.16 -27.83
C SER A 53 0.98 -2.77 -26.51
N ALA A 54 2.28 -2.77 -26.28
CA ALA A 54 2.86 -3.14 -24.99
C ALA A 54 2.74 -2.02 -23.93
N ASP A 55 2.54 -0.78 -24.39
CA ASP A 55 2.28 0.37 -23.54
C ASP A 55 0.81 0.75 -23.67
N VAL A 56 0.06 0.56 -22.62
CA VAL A 56 -1.39 0.71 -22.58
C VAL A 56 -1.76 1.92 -21.74
N GLU A 57 -2.57 2.80 -22.29
CA GLU A 57 -3.21 3.90 -21.56
C GLU A 57 -4.71 3.65 -21.50
N ILE A 58 -5.26 3.52 -20.31
CA ILE A 58 -6.71 3.39 -20.12
C ILE A 58 -7.36 4.75 -20.41
N PRO A 59 -8.24 4.83 -21.42
CA PRO A 59 -8.85 6.11 -21.79
C PRO A 59 -9.94 6.53 -20.80
N ASP A 60 -10.17 7.84 -20.67
CA ASP A 60 -11.30 8.37 -19.90
C ASP A 60 -12.66 8.01 -20.51
N LYS A 61 -12.71 7.96 -21.86
CA LYS A 61 -13.96 7.69 -22.60
C LYS A 61 -13.75 6.75 -23.78
N LEU A 62 -14.75 5.90 -23.99
CA LEU A 62 -14.91 5.08 -25.18
C LEU A 62 -16.27 5.39 -25.83
N LEU A 63 -16.27 5.82 -27.10
CA LEU A 63 -17.47 6.29 -27.82
C LEU A 63 -18.33 7.27 -27.02
N GLY A 64 -17.68 8.20 -26.31
CA GLY A 64 -18.34 9.24 -25.51
C GLY A 64 -18.88 8.77 -24.16
N ALA A 65 -18.78 7.47 -23.83
CA ALA A 65 -19.10 6.95 -22.49
C ALA A 65 -17.86 6.99 -21.59
N ASN A 66 -18.02 7.45 -20.35
CA ASN A 66 -16.95 7.44 -19.35
C ASN A 66 -16.56 6.00 -19.02
N VAL A 67 -15.27 5.70 -18.99
CA VAL A 67 -14.76 4.38 -18.59
C VAL A 67 -14.83 4.29 -17.06
N ALA A 68 -15.77 3.50 -16.56
CA ALA A 68 -16.01 3.36 -15.12
C ALA A 68 -15.53 2.01 -14.56
N VAL A 69 -15.44 0.99 -15.39
CA VAL A 69 -15.13 -0.38 -14.97
C VAL A 69 -14.14 -1.04 -15.90
N ILE A 70 -13.14 -1.68 -15.34
CA ILE A 70 -12.37 -2.75 -15.97
C ILE A 70 -12.95 -4.03 -15.41
N ASP A 71 -13.53 -4.88 -16.27
CA ASP A 71 -14.26 -6.07 -15.87
C ASP A 71 -13.34 -7.19 -15.42
N ASN A 72 -13.94 -8.25 -14.88
CA ASN A 72 -13.21 -9.45 -14.49
C ASN A 72 -12.43 -10.02 -15.69
N TYR A 73 -11.20 -10.43 -15.46
CA TYR A 73 -10.33 -11.05 -16.47
C TYR A 73 -9.98 -10.19 -17.69
N ALA A 74 -10.27 -8.88 -17.70
CA ALA A 74 -10.15 -8.03 -18.89
C ALA A 74 -8.75 -8.04 -19.54
N PHE A 75 -7.69 -8.19 -18.76
CA PHE A 75 -6.30 -8.31 -19.22
C PHE A 75 -5.64 -9.62 -18.78
N PHE A 76 -6.44 -10.62 -18.42
CA PHE A 76 -5.96 -11.90 -17.90
C PHE A 76 -4.90 -12.55 -18.80
N GLY A 77 -3.75 -12.90 -18.23
CA GLY A 77 -2.68 -13.60 -18.93
C GLY A 77 -1.97 -12.76 -19.99
N ASN A 78 -2.15 -11.46 -20.02
CA ASN A 78 -1.50 -10.59 -20.99
C ASN A 78 -0.05 -10.33 -20.60
N THR A 79 0.86 -11.15 -21.16
CA THR A 79 2.29 -11.08 -20.87
C THR A 79 3.02 -9.97 -21.63
N ASP A 80 2.39 -9.40 -22.64
CA ASP A 80 3.02 -8.45 -23.57
C ASP A 80 2.94 -7.00 -23.05
N ILE A 81 2.05 -6.70 -22.09
CA ILE A 81 1.94 -5.37 -21.48
C ILE A 81 3.15 -5.10 -20.60
N ASN A 82 3.93 -4.08 -20.96
CA ASN A 82 5.09 -3.60 -20.22
C ASN A 82 4.76 -2.42 -19.31
N SER A 83 3.86 -1.54 -19.74
CA SER A 83 3.38 -0.41 -18.96
C SER A 83 1.86 -0.25 -19.08
N LEU A 84 1.23 0.18 -17.97
CA LEU A 84 -0.19 0.47 -17.90
C LEU A 84 -0.37 1.80 -17.17
N SER A 85 -0.97 2.78 -17.86
CA SER A 85 -1.27 4.09 -17.31
C SER A 85 -2.77 4.30 -17.12
N PHE A 86 -3.13 4.90 -16.00
CA PHE A 86 -4.49 5.35 -15.66
C PHE A 86 -4.60 6.89 -15.63
N GLU A 87 -3.60 7.63 -16.11
CA GLU A 87 -3.56 9.10 -16.00
C GLU A 87 -4.79 9.80 -16.56
N LYS A 88 -5.41 9.20 -17.60
CA LYS A 88 -6.63 9.73 -18.20
C LYS A 88 -7.92 9.13 -17.67
N ALA A 89 -7.86 8.11 -16.84
CA ALA A 89 -9.03 7.33 -16.41
C ALA A 89 -9.70 7.97 -15.17
N GLU A 90 -10.12 9.23 -15.27
CA GLU A 90 -10.68 10.01 -14.15
C GLU A 90 -11.99 9.42 -13.58
N HIS A 91 -12.73 8.68 -14.42
CA HIS A 91 -14.02 8.10 -14.07
C HIS A 91 -13.93 6.61 -13.67
N LEU A 92 -12.74 6.01 -13.69
CA LEU A 92 -12.56 4.62 -13.33
C LEU A 92 -12.78 4.42 -11.82
N ARG A 93 -13.74 3.55 -11.47
CA ARG A 93 -14.11 3.26 -10.07
C ARG A 93 -13.86 1.80 -9.66
N THR A 94 -13.89 0.88 -10.64
CA THR A 94 -13.81 -0.55 -10.33
C THR A 94 -12.84 -1.26 -11.27
N ILE A 95 -11.98 -2.10 -10.67
CA ILE A 95 -11.13 -3.06 -11.39
C ILE A 95 -11.53 -4.46 -10.90
N GLY A 96 -11.96 -5.32 -11.81
CA GLY A 96 -12.58 -6.60 -11.50
C GLY A 96 -11.63 -7.70 -11.00
N ILE A 97 -12.21 -8.88 -10.76
CA ILE A 97 -11.52 -10.10 -10.33
C ILE A 97 -10.51 -10.51 -11.40
N ASP A 98 -9.26 -10.84 -10.97
CA ASP A 98 -8.19 -11.33 -11.85
C ASP A 98 -7.95 -10.47 -13.11
N ALA A 99 -8.35 -9.18 -13.05
CA ALA A 99 -8.33 -8.30 -14.23
C ALA A 99 -6.95 -8.23 -14.88
N PHE A 100 -5.88 -8.28 -14.10
CA PHE A 100 -4.48 -8.28 -14.56
C PHE A 100 -3.71 -9.53 -14.13
N TYR A 101 -4.40 -10.64 -13.83
CA TYR A 101 -3.75 -11.90 -13.48
C TYR A 101 -2.71 -12.29 -14.53
N GLY A 102 -1.49 -12.62 -14.09
CA GLY A 102 -0.44 -13.13 -14.99
C GLY A 102 0.13 -12.11 -15.98
N CYS A 103 -0.12 -10.81 -15.82
CA CYS A 103 0.51 -9.76 -16.63
C CYS A 103 2.00 -9.64 -16.30
N SER A 104 2.79 -10.66 -16.68
CA SER A 104 4.19 -10.80 -16.29
C SER A 104 5.13 -9.77 -16.90
N GLY A 105 4.73 -9.10 -17.99
CA GLY A 105 5.46 -7.99 -18.61
C GLY A 105 5.40 -6.71 -17.78
N LEU A 106 4.33 -6.50 -17.01
CA LEU A 106 4.06 -5.27 -16.26
C LEU A 106 5.14 -5.01 -15.19
N LYS A 107 5.72 -3.80 -15.18
CA LYS A 107 6.82 -3.43 -14.28
C LYS A 107 6.39 -2.61 -13.09
N GLU A 108 5.39 -1.76 -13.29
CA GLU A 108 4.83 -0.89 -12.26
C GLU A 108 3.32 -0.72 -12.45
N ILE A 109 2.63 -0.44 -11.38
CA ILE A 109 1.21 -0.12 -11.39
C ILE A 109 0.91 1.00 -10.40
N ASN A 110 0.18 2.01 -10.87
CA ASN A 110 -0.29 3.13 -10.06
C ASN A 110 -1.81 3.23 -10.22
N VAL A 111 -2.54 2.62 -9.29
CA VAL A 111 -4.01 2.68 -9.27
C VAL A 111 -4.45 4.04 -8.76
N PRO A 112 -5.28 4.80 -9.50
CA PRO A 112 -5.63 6.17 -9.13
C PRO A 112 -6.60 6.24 -7.94
N ASP A 113 -6.68 7.42 -7.33
CA ASP A 113 -7.57 7.70 -6.18
C ASP A 113 -9.06 7.57 -6.52
N SER A 114 -9.44 7.66 -7.80
CA SER A 114 -10.82 7.46 -8.28
C SER A 114 -11.30 6.02 -8.14
N VAL A 115 -10.38 5.03 -8.07
CA VAL A 115 -10.74 3.62 -7.93
C VAL A 115 -11.16 3.32 -6.50
N GLU A 116 -12.40 2.90 -6.33
CA GLU A 116 -13.03 2.60 -5.05
C GLU A 116 -12.92 1.10 -4.70
N SER A 117 -12.79 0.24 -5.72
CA SER A 117 -12.79 -1.21 -5.55
C SER A 117 -11.87 -1.91 -6.54
N ILE A 118 -11.09 -2.86 -6.02
CA ILE A 118 -10.32 -3.82 -6.79
C ILE A 118 -10.77 -5.24 -6.44
N GLY A 119 -10.71 -6.17 -7.39
CA GLY A 119 -11.19 -7.54 -7.22
C GLY A 119 -10.16 -8.49 -6.63
N PHE A 120 -10.62 -9.69 -6.23
CA PHE A 120 -9.77 -10.84 -5.88
C PHE A 120 -8.70 -11.06 -6.94
N GLY A 121 -7.47 -11.37 -6.55
CA GLY A 121 -6.39 -11.75 -7.45
C GLY A 121 -5.99 -10.72 -8.51
N VAL A 122 -6.40 -9.47 -8.36
CA VAL A 122 -6.31 -8.43 -9.42
C VAL A 122 -4.96 -8.34 -10.11
N PHE A 123 -3.84 -8.51 -9.39
CA PHE A 123 -2.46 -8.53 -9.90
C PHE A 123 -1.75 -9.84 -9.57
N GLN A 124 -2.48 -10.91 -9.31
CA GLN A 124 -1.91 -12.20 -9.00
C GLN A 124 -0.98 -12.68 -10.14
N GLU A 125 0.15 -13.26 -9.79
CA GLU A 125 1.18 -13.77 -10.75
C GLU A 125 1.74 -12.73 -11.74
N CYS A 126 1.64 -11.43 -11.43
CA CYS A 126 2.38 -10.38 -12.14
C CYS A 126 3.87 -10.47 -11.78
N THR A 127 4.55 -11.50 -12.26
CA THR A 127 5.91 -11.87 -11.84
C THR A 127 6.97 -10.82 -12.17
N GLY A 128 6.71 -9.94 -13.15
CA GLY A 128 7.57 -8.82 -13.54
C GLY A 128 7.36 -7.53 -12.75
N LEU A 129 6.27 -7.45 -11.96
CA LEU A 129 5.87 -6.25 -11.22
C LEU A 129 6.88 -5.94 -10.11
N LYS A 130 7.44 -4.73 -10.12
CA LYS A 130 8.46 -4.29 -9.16
C LYS A 130 7.90 -3.36 -8.10
N THR A 131 6.99 -2.48 -8.49
CA THR A 131 6.38 -1.49 -7.60
C THR A 131 4.89 -1.38 -7.85
N ALA A 132 4.13 -1.16 -6.79
CA ALA A 132 2.70 -0.91 -6.86
C ALA A 132 2.32 0.26 -5.94
N ALA A 133 1.40 1.11 -6.41
CA ALA A 133 0.75 2.11 -5.57
C ALA A 133 -0.77 1.96 -5.70
N LEU A 134 -1.45 1.91 -4.58
CA LEU A 134 -2.90 1.89 -4.50
C LEU A 134 -3.40 3.26 -4.06
N GLY A 135 -4.34 3.81 -4.81
CA GLY A 135 -4.95 5.12 -4.52
C GLY A 135 -5.77 5.12 -3.24
N SER A 136 -6.09 6.33 -2.78
CA SER A 136 -6.84 6.55 -1.52
C SER A 136 -8.35 6.27 -1.63
N GLY A 137 -8.88 5.91 -2.79
CA GLY A 137 -10.25 5.40 -2.92
C GLY A 137 -10.43 3.98 -2.40
N ILE A 138 -9.35 3.18 -2.38
CA ILE A 138 -9.39 1.76 -2.04
C ILE A 138 -9.42 1.58 -0.52
N GLN A 139 -10.44 0.86 -0.02
CA GLN A 139 -10.59 0.55 1.40
C GLN A 139 -10.15 -0.87 1.78
N SER A 140 -10.00 -1.77 0.81
CA SER A 140 -9.58 -3.15 1.06
C SER A 140 -8.58 -3.60 0.00
N VAL A 141 -7.53 -4.29 0.42
CA VAL A 141 -6.68 -5.09 -0.45
C VAL A 141 -7.23 -6.52 -0.40
N PRO A 142 -7.94 -6.98 -1.44
CA PRO A 142 -8.59 -8.29 -1.45
C PRO A 142 -7.60 -9.45 -1.37
N ASP A 143 -8.15 -10.64 -1.12
CA ASP A 143 -7.39 -11.87 -1.12
C ASP A 143 -6.62 -12.03 -2.43
N GLN A 144 -5.39 -12.51 -2.33
CA GLN A 144 -4.47 -12.82 -3.42
C GLN A 144 -4.14 -11.66 -4.38
N SER A 145 -4.44 -10.40 -4.02
CA SER A 145 -4.25 -9.24 -4.91
C SER A 145 -2.87 -9.18 -5.58
N PHE A 146 -1.79 -9.54 -4.86
CA PHE A 146 -0.41 -9.58 -5.34
C PHE A 146 0.25 -10.95 -5.10
N TYR A 147 -0.55 -12.01 -4.96
CA TYR A 147 -0.02 -13.35 -4.72
C TYR A 147 0.96 -13.76 -5.82
N LYS A 148 2.14 -14.27 -5.43
CA LYS A 148 3.24 -14.67 -6.34
C LYS A 148 3.79 -13.56 -7.25
N CYS A 149 3.72 -12.29 -6.86
CA CYS A 149 4.44 -11.22 -7.53
C CYS A 149 5.93 -11.28 -7.19
N GLY A 150 6.65 -12.22 -7.82
CA GLY A 150 8.02 -12.59 -7.45
C GLY A 150 9.06 -11.48 -7.51
N SER A 151 8.85 -10.44 -8.32
CA SER A 151 9.76 -9.27 -8.44
C SER A 151 9.32 -8.06 -7.60
N LEU A 152 8.17 -8.11 -6.92
CA LEU A 152 7.59 -7.00 -6.18
C LEU A 152 8.50 -6.60 -5.01
N LYS A 153 9.00 -5.37 -5.03
CA LYS A 153 9.97 -4.86 -4.03
C LYS A 153 9.31 -3.98 -2.99
N SER A 154 8.34 -3.18 -3.41
CA SER A 154 7.63 -2.25 -2.54
C SER A 154 6.20 -2.03 -3.00
N VAL A 155 5.33 -1.79 -2.01
CA VAL A 155 3.94 -1.40 -2.22
C VAL A 155 3.63 -0.20 -1.36
N SER A 156 2.96 0.80 -1.95
CA SER A 156 2.36 1.92 -1.23
C SER A 156 0.85 1.72 -1.17
N LEU A 157 0.31 1.67 0.03
CA LEU A 157 -1.12 1.56 0.28
C LEU A 157 -1.75 2.95 0.42
N GLY A 158 -2.97 3.12 -0.08
CA GLY A 158 -3.78 4.32 0.18
C GLY A 158 -4.08 4.48 1.67
N LYS A 159 -4.18 5.73 2.14
CA LYS A 159 -4.42 6.06 3.57
C LYS A 159 -5.79 5.62 4.09
N THR A 160 -6.66 5.14 3.25
CA THR A 160 -8.04 4.69 3.56
C THR A 160 -8.18 3.17 3.66
N VAL A 161 -7.11 2.43 3.33
CA VAL A 161 -7.11 0.97 3.41
C VAL A 161 -7.34 0.53 4.85
N LYS A 162 -8.37 -0.30 5.06
CA LYS A 162 -8.75 -0.87 6.36
C LYS A 162 -8.36 -2.33 6.50
N THR A 163 -8.40 -3.08 5.38
CA THR A 163 -8.19 -4.52 5.44
C THR A 163 -7.18 -5.01 4.40
N ILE A 164 -6.37 -6.00 4.80
CA ILE A 164 -5.47 -6.74 3.91
C ILE A 164 -5.88 -8.22 3.98
N GLY A 165 -6.33 -8.76 2.86
CA GLY A 165 -6.93 -10.08 2.74
C GLY A 165 -5.94 -11.25 2.75
N GLU A 166 -6.50 -12.47 2.63
CA GLU A 166 -5.74 -13.71 2.64
C GLU A 166 -4.75 -13.77 1.47
N ARG A 167 -3.49 -14.10 1.79
CA ARG A 167 -2.40 -14.19 0.81
C ARG A 167 -2.23 -12.97 -0.09
N ALA A 168 -2.71 -11.80 0.34
CA ALA A 168 -2.68 -10.59 -0.49
C ALA A 168 -1.29 -10.30 -1.05
N PHE A 169 -0.23 -10.59 -0.31
CA PHE A 169 1.18 -10.42 -0.69
C PHE A 169 1.98 -11.71 -0.53
N ALA A 170 1.35 -12.87 -0.32
CA ALA A 170 2.09 -14.10 -0.09
C ALA A 170 2.92 -14.51 -1.31
N SER A 171 4.03 -15.18 -1.06
CA SER A 171 5.01 -15.61 -2.08
C SER A 171 5.56 -14.44 -2.93
N CYS A 172 5.84 -13.30 -2.26
CA CYS A 172 6.55 -12.16 -2.82
C CYS A 172 7.97 -12.05 -2.24
N PRO A 173 8.92 -12.92 -2.63
CA PRO A 173 10.25 -13.02 -2.00
C PRO A 173 11.13 -11.77 -2.18
N ALA A 174 10.81 -10.92 -3.16
CA ALA A 174 11.52 -9.65 -3.38
C ALA A 174 10.94 -8.49 -2.56
N LEU A 175 9.79 -8.67 -1.87
CA LEU A 175 9.17 -7.62 -1.08
C LEU A 175 10.00 -7.35 0.17
N THR A 176 10.64 -6.19 0.19
CA THR A 176 11.55 -5.79 1.27
C THR A 176 10.96 -4.74 2.19
N GLN A 177 9.94 -4.01 1.73
CA GLN A 177 9.31 -2.99 2.55
C GLN A 177 7.85 -2.75 2.12
N ILE A 178 7.02 -2.46 3.10
CA ILE A 178 5.64 -1.99 2.92
C ILE A 178 5.32 -0.96 4.00
N ILE A 179 4.66 0.14 3.61
CA ILE A 179 4.12 1.11 4.56
C ILE A 179 2.64 0.76 4.77
N ILE A 180 2.28 0.40 5.99
CA ILE A 180 0.90 0.08 6.36
C ILE A 180 0.33 1.26 7.16
N PRO A 181 -0.71 1.94 6.64
CA PRO A 181 -1.31 3.11 7.28
C PRO A 181 -2.11 2.73 8.55
N ASP A 182 -2.31 3.70 9.44
CA ASP A 182 -3.05 3.53 10.69
C ASP A 182 -4.53 3.20 10.51
N SER A 183 -5.06 3.44 9.32
CA SER A 183 -6.43 3.05 8.96
C SER A 183 -6.64 1.53 8.90
N VAL A 184 -5.54 0.73 8.82
CA VAL A 184 -5.63 -0.73 8.75
C VAL A 184 -5.94 -1.29 10.12
N ASP A 185 -7.07 -1.99 10.22
CA ASP A 185 -7.59 -2.63 11.42
C ASP A 185 -7.69 -4.16 11.30
N TYR A 186 -7.38 -4.71 10.10
CA TYR A 186 -7.32 -6.14 9.86
C TYR A 186 -6.26 -6.51 8.83
N ILE A 187 -5.44 -7.53 9.16
CA ILE A 187 -4.49 -8.17 8.25
C ILE A 187 -4.67 -9.68 8.43
N ALA A 188 -4.95 -10.39 7.33
CA ALA A 188 -5.11 -11.84 7.38
C ALA A 188 -3.80 -12.53 7.80
N ASP A 189 -3.91 -13.62 8.55
CA ASP A 189 -2.78 -14.34 9.14
C ASP A 189 -1.68 -14.72 8.14
N ASN A 190 -2.09 -15.06 6.92
CA ASN A 190 -1.25 -15.53 5.82
C ASN A 190 -0.99 -14.45 4.76
N ALA A 191 -1.30 -13.18 5.06
CA ALA A 191 -1.21 -12.08 4.08
C ALA A 191 0.19 -11.91 3.49
N PHE A 192 1.25 -12.19 4.27
CA PHE A 192 2.66 -12.01 3.90
C PHE A 192 3.47 -13.31 3.98
N ASP A 193 2.83 -14.48 3.87
CA ASP A 193 3.53 -15.76 3.84
C ASP A 193 4.60 -15.77 2.75
N ASP A 194 5.76 -16.37 3.03
CA ASP A 194 6.91 -16.45 2.12
C ASP A 194 7.54 -15.10 1.74
N CYS A 195 7.30 -14.03 2.51
CA CYS A 195 7.96 -12.74 2.38
C CYS A 195 9.13 -12.60 3.37
N GLY A 196 10.07 -13.52 3.36
CA GLY A 196 11.11 -13.67 4.39
C GLY A 196 12.10 -12.48 4.56
N ARG A 197 12.01 -11.44 3.71
CA ARG A 197 12.85 -10.23 3.77
C ARG A 197 12.06 -8.96 4.09
N LEU A 198 10.76 -9.10 4.37
CA LEU A 198 9.85 -7.98 4.57
C LEU A 198 10.21 -7.19 5.84
N VAL A 199 10.13 -5.87 5.73
CA VAL A 199 10.08 -4.91 6.84
C VAL A 199 8.78 -4.12 6.73
N ILE A 200 7.96 -4.13 7.76
CA ILE A 200 6.74 -3.34 7.84
C ILE A 200 7.07 -1.97 8.44
N HIS A 201 6.72 -0.90 7.74
CA HIS A 201 6.78 0.47 8.23
C HIS A 201 5.39 0.86 8.73
N CYS A 202 5.28 1.23 10.00
CA CYS A 202 4.00 1.48 10.66
C CYS A 202 4.16 2.45 11.85
N SER A 203 3.06 2.97 12.36
CA SER A 203 3.05 3.77 13.58
C SER A 203 3.14 2.90 14.83
N LYS A 204 3.61 3.51 15.92
CA LYS A 204 3.88 2.86 17.21
C LYS A 204 2.67 2.09 17.77
N ASN A 205 1.47 2.66 17.66
CA ASN A 205 0.24 2.11 18.23
C ASN A 205 -0.68 1.47 17.18
N SER A 206 -0.17 1.15 16.00
CA SER A 206 -0.96 0.63 14.89
C SER A 206 -1.25 -0.87 15.03
N PHE A 207 -2.33 -1.32 14.36
CA PHE A 207 -2.62 -2.74 14.18
C PHE A 207 -1.46 -3.47 13.48
N ALA A 208 -0.84 -2.81 12.49
CA ALA A 208 0.28 -3.36 11.72
C ALA A 208 1.50 -3.69 12.57
N ARG A 209 1.81 -2.87 13.60
CA ARG A 209 2.89 -3.18 14.54
C ARG A 209 2.59 -4.44 15.34
N ASN A 210 1.38 -4.57 15.88
CA ASN A 210 0.99 -5.74 16.67
C ASN A 210 1.02 -7.01 15.82
N TYR A 211 0.52 -6.94 14.58
CA TYR A 211 0.63 -8.02 13.60
C TYR A 211 2.08 -8.41 13.33
N ALA A 212 2.97 -7.44 13.08
CA ALA A 212 4.38 -7.70 12.83
C ALA A 212 5.06 -8.41 14.01
N LEU A 213 4.77 -7.97 15.24
CA LEU A 213 5.26 -8.61 16.47
C LEU A 213 4.77 -10.07 16.58
N GLU A 214 3.48 -10.31 16.36
CA GLU A 214 2.88 -11.64 16.46
C GLU A 214 3.46 -12.61 15.42
N LYS A 215 3.68 -12.13 14.18
CA LYS A 215 4.22 -12.93 13.08
C LYS A 215 5.76 -12.99 13.04
N GLY A 216 6.45 -12.28 13.92
CA GLY A 216 7.93 -12.22 13.91
C GLY A 216 8.50 -11.49 12.69
N ILE A 217 7.72 -10.60 12.07
CA ILE A 217 8.15 -9.78 10.93
C ILE A 217 8.88 -8.55 11.46
N LYS A 218 10.00 -8.17 10.84
CA LYS A 218 10.70 -6.93 11.18
C LYS A 218 9.82 -5.72 10.90
N TYR A 219 9.88 -4.72 11.77
CA TYR A 219 9.16 -3.46 11.56
C TYR A 219 10.01 -2.25 11.91
N VAL A 220 9.60 -1.07 11.38
CA VAL A 220 10.17 0.25 11.65
C VAL A 220 9.02 1.18 12.01
N ILE A 221 9.18 1.92 13.10
CA ILE A 221 8.22 2.92 13.56
C ILE A 221 8.42 4.21 12.76
N THR A 222 7.37 4.71 12.11
CA THR A 222 7.41 5.88 11.23
C THR A 222 6.97 7.19 11.88
N ASP A 223 6.25 7.12 12.99
CA ASP A 223 5.81 8.24 13.82
C ASP A 223 6.72 8.44 15.04
N PHE A 224 8.01 8.17 14.86
CA PHE A 224 9.00 8.34 15.91
C PHE A 224 9.17 9.83 16.23
N GLU A 225 8.79 10.21 17.43
CA GLU A 225 9.07 11.54 17.96
C GLU A 225 10.50 11.60 18.48
N PRO A 226 11.32 12.53 17.97
CA PRO A 226 12.68 12.74 18.51
C PRO A 226 12.62 13.01 20.02
N TYR A 227 13.55 12.45 20.76
CA TYR A 227 13.66 12.72 22.19
C TYR A 227 15.10 13.01 22.61
N ILE A 228 15.26 13.66 23.75
CA ILE A 228 16.57 13.91 24.35
C ILE A 228 16.86 12.78 25.32
N ARG A 229 17.99 12.09 25.12
CA ARG A 229 18.39 11.00 25.99
C ARG A 229 18.70 11.52 27.40
N GLY A 230 18.04 10.97 28.41
CA GLY A 230 18.16 11.40 29.79
C GLY A 230 17.12 12.43 30.23
N ASP A 231 16.30 12.94 29.31
CA ASP A 231 15.18 13.85 29.58
C ASP A 231 13.93 13.01 29.90
N ALA A 232 13.86 12.52 31.13
CA ALA A 232 12.85 11.57 31.54
C ALA A 232 11.49 12.22 31.85
N ASP A 233 11.47 13.49 32.22
CA ASP A 233 10.23 14.22 32.46
C ASP A 233 9.70 14.94 31.21
N GLY A 234 10.50 14.99 30.11
CA GLY A 234 10.12 15.49 28.80
C GLY A 234 10.08 17.01 28.71
N ASP A 235 10.75 17.74 29.60
CA ASP A 235 10.77 19.20 29.59
C ASP A 235 11.77 19.81 28.57
N GLY A 236 12.58 18.97 27.92
CA GLY A 236 13.56 19.34 26.92
C GLY A 236 14.95 19.61 27.46
N VAL A 237 15.19 19.45 28.77
CA VAL A 237 16.46 19.70 29.44
C VAL A 237 16.81 18.57 30.40
N VAL A 238 18.02 18.04 30.31
CA VAL A 238 18.45 17.01 31.27
C VAL A 238 18.89 17.64 32.58
N THR A 239 18.17 17.36 33.66
CA THR A 239 18.35 17.93 35.01
C THR A 239 18.28 16.86 36.11
N ILE A 240 18.38 17.29 37.37
CA ILE A 240 18.18 16.39 38.54
C ILE A 240 16.72 15.93 38.67
N PHE A 241 15.76 16.64 38.05
CA PHE A 241 14.36 16.24 38.08
C PHE A 241 14.14 14.96 37.27
N ASP A 242 14.90 14.72 36.20
CA ASP A 242 14.84 13.48 35.42
C ASP A 242 15.26 12.28 36.26
N VAL A 243 16.30 12.44 37.09
CA VAL A 243 16.73 11.43 38.05
C VAL A 243 15.59 11.10 39.02
N THR A 244 14.92 12.13 39.53
CA THR A 244 13.78 11.98 40.42
C THR A 244 12.61 11.29 39.76
N THR A 245 12.33 11.66 38.50
CA THR A 245 11.26 11.06 37.70
C THR A 245 11.50 9.57 37.44
N ILE A 246 12.73 9.17 37.10
CA ILE A 246 13.10 7.75 36.98
C ILE A 246 12.91 7.01 38.31
N GLN A 247 13.37 7.61 39.45
CA GLN A 247 13.26 6.98 40.76
C GLN A 247 11.79 6.80 41.18
N LEU A 248 10.93 7.79 40.89
CA LEU A 248 9.48 7.70 41.17
C LEU A 248 8.81 6.65 40.31
N CYS A 249 9.19 6.56 39.00
CA CYS A 249 8.72 5.53 38.09
C CYS A 249 9.07 4.12 38.60
N LEU A 250 10.33 3.88 38.92
CA LEU A 250 10.82 2.60 39.46
C LEU A 250 10.17 2.22 40.80
N ALA A 251 9.81 3.21 41.62
CA ALA A 251 9.09 3.01 42.86
C ALA A 251 7.59 2.76 42.67
N GLY A 252 7.06 2.86 41.43
CA GLY A 252 5.63 2.78 41.16
C GLY A 252 4.82 3.94 41.71
N MET A 253 5.45 5.08 41.93
CA MET A 253 4.85 6.28 42.55
C MET A 253 4.59 7.39 41.52
N LEU A 254 4.96 7.20 40.25
CA LEU A 254 4.71 8.17 39.19
C LEU A 254 3.26 8.02 38.70
N GLU A 255 2.50 9.12 38.72
CA GLU A 255 1.18 9.19 38.12
C GLU A 255 1.32 9.70 36.69
N GLY A 256 0.84 8.96 35.67
CA GLY A 256 0.82 9.39 34.30
C GLY A 256 1.56 8.44 33.33
N ASP A 257 2.09 9.01 32.25
CA ASP A 257 2.73 8.27 31.16
C ASP A 257 4.15 7.82 31.52
N THR A 258 4.28 6.56 31.92
CA THR A 258 5.60 5.96 32.22
C THR A 258 6.39 5.64 30.95
N GLU A 259 5.74 5.63 29.79
CA GLU A 259 6.40 5.32 28.52
C GLU A 259 7.42 6.38 28.10
N GLN A 260 7.13 7.66 28.36
CA GLN A 260 8.08 8.77 28.19
C GLN A 260 9.33 8.51 29.06
N VAL A 261 9.14 8.15 30.31
CA VAL A 261 10.23 7.88 31.26
C VAL A 261 11.08 6.70 30.81
N GLU A 262 10.44 5.59 30.38
CA GLU A 262 11.13 4.41 29.86
C GLU A 262 11.93 4.73 28.62
N ARG A 263 11.38 5.51 27.68
CA ARG A 263 12.02 5.86 26.42
C ARG A 263 13.20 6.79 26.56
N CYS A 264 13.05 7.85 27.37
CA CYS A 264 14.04 8.92 27.50
C CYS A 264 15.01 8.65 28.63
N GLY A 265 14.54 8.00 29.69
CA GLY A 265 15.29 7.68 30.88
C GLY A 265 16.20 6.47 30.77
N ASP A 266 15.87 5.47 29.94
CA ASP A 266 16.76 4.33 29.64
C ASP A 266 17.94 4.81 28.79
N VAL A 267 19.02 5.20 29.42
CA VAL A 267 20.17 5.81 28.74
C VAL A 267 21.18 4.81 28.21
N ASP A 268 21.21 3.59 28.74
CA ASP A 268 22.13 2.53 28.33
C ASP A 268 21.49 1.48 27.37
N GLY A 269 20.17 1.49 27.24
CA GLY A 269 19.41 0.57 26.37
C GLY A 269 19.16 -0.79 26.99
N GLY A 270 19.37 -0.93 28.30
CA GLY A 270 19.18 -2.17 29.07
C GLY A 270 17.81 -2.31 29.70
N GLY A 271 16.93 -1.33 29.53
CA GLY A 271 15.65 -1.18 30.23
C GLY A 271 15.80 -0.30 31.46
N LEU A 272 14.75 0.48 31.77
CA LEU A 272 14.76 1.47 32.82
C LEU A 272 15.15 0.87 34.19
N SER A 273 16.20 1.41 34.81
CA SER A 273 16.79 0.92 36.05
C SER A 273 17.38 2.07 36.90
N ILE A 274 17.79 1.76 38.13
CA ILE A 274 18.48 2.74 38.95
C ILE A 274 19.86 3.13 38.39
N LEU A 275 20.45 2.33 37.48
CA LEU A 275 21.70 2.63 36.86
C LEU A 275 21.59 3.81 35.86
N ASP A 276 20.43 3.96 35.22
CA ASP A 276 20.10 5.09 34.34
C ASP A 276 20.04 6.39 35.13
N ALA A 277 19.36 6.38 36.27
CA ALA A 277 19.36 7.52 37.20
C ALA A 277 20.78 7.91 37.62
N THR A 278 21.62 6.90 37.94
CA THR A 278 23.03 7.12 38.29
C THR A 278 23.85 7.65 37.12
N ALA A 279 23.60 7.17 35.90
CA ALA A 279 24.28 7.66 34.70
C ALA A 279 23.96 9.13 34.43
N ILE A 280 22.71 9.55 34.62
CA ILE A 280 22.30 10.97 34.50
C ILE A 280 22.95 11.81 35.60
N GLN A 281 23.00 11.34 36.85
CA GLN A 281 23.70 12.04 37.93
C GLN A 281 25.17 12.24 37.64
N ASN A 282 25.86 11.22 37.13
CA ASN A 282 27.26 11.31 36.69
C ASN A 282 27.47 12.32 35.55
N TYR A 283 26.56 12.34 34.58
CA TYR A 283 26.55 13.32 33.49
C TYR A 283 26.46 14.76 34.04
N LEU A 284 25.45 14.99 34.92
CA LEU A 284 25.25 16.32 35.55
C LEU A 284 26.41 16.75 36.42
N ALA A 285 27.10 15.79 37.05
CA ALA A 285 28.31 16.04 37.83
C ALA A 285 29.61 16.13 36.99
N GLU A 286 29.49 16.11 35.65
CA GLU A 286 30.62 16.18 34.70
C GLU A 286 31.61 15.01 34.77
N TYR A 287 31.22 13.86 35.33
CA TYR A 287 32.06 12.67 35.40
C TYR A 287 32.17 11.88 34.08
N GLY A 288 31.50 12.35 33.02
CA GLY A 288 31.55 11.76 31.68
C GLY A 288 30.18 11.51 31.11
N ASN A 289 30.13 11.22 29.80
CA ASN A 289 28.87 10.97 29.06
C ASN A 289 29.02 9.80 28.06
N PRO A 290 29.21 8.54 28.55
CA PRO A 290 29.44 7.40 27.69
C PRO A 290 28.17 7.03 26.87
N TYR A 291 26.99 7.43 27.33
CA TYR A 291 25.71 7.07 26.72
C TYR A 291 25.10 8.16 25.83
N GLY A 292 25.76 9.32 25.72
CA GLY A 292 25.28 10.44 24.90
C GLY A 292 24.04 11.13 25.50
N ILE A 293 23.94 11.21 26.83
CA ILE A 293 22.86 11.93 27.56
C ILE A 293 22.83 13.38 27.09
N GLY A 294 21.67 13.97 26.95
CA GLY A 294 21.45 15.32 26.44
C GLY A 294 21.49 15.43 24.91
N LYS A 295 21.75 14.33 24.17
CA LYS A 295 21.67 14.33 22.71
C LYS A 295 20.28 13.93 22.25
N THR A 296 19.79 14.62 21.21
CA THR A 296 18.55 14.24 20.55
C THR A 296 18.72 12.91 19.83
N VAL A 297 17.83 11.98 20.09
CA VAL A 297 17.72 10.70 19.36
C VAL A 297 16.68 10.87 18.28
N THR A 298 17.04 10.52 17.05
CA THR A 298 16.15 10.55 15.87
C THR A 298 16.01 9.14 15.30
N ALA A 299 14.90 8.88 14.61
CA ALA A 299 14.76 7.64 13.84
C ALA A 299 15.84 7.58 12.74
N ASN A 300 16.50 6.44 12.61
CA ASN A 300 17.46 6.15 11.53
C ASN A 300 16.76 5.52 10.33
#